data_4278baff4615156295910b496529635e
#
_entry.id   4278baff4615156295910b496529635e
#
_cell.length_a   1.000
_cell.length_b   1.000
_cell.length_c   1.000
_cell.angle_alpha   90.00
_cell.angle_beta   90.00
_cell.angle_gamma   90.00
#
_symmetry.space_group_name_H-M   'P 1'
#
loop_
_entity.id
_entity.type
_entity.pdbx_description
1 polymer ?
#
loop_
_entity_poly.entity_id
_entity_poly.type
_entity_poly.pdbx_seq_one_letter_code
_entity_poly.pdbx_strand_id
1 'polypeptide(L)'
;MRLINTTPIALAVSAALTTSLQVSTAFAQDSESMLEEVMVTARKREESLAETPIAITAISAAEIQAGAFKSLVDVQKTAPGLFVETMNNENARTVLMPRFRGVTFDASSPLQRTSSVFVDGLIVSSGLHSLPITQVERIEVIKGPQSALFGRNTYSGAINIITRRPGDELKGGIEVDYGAKSKGSTTGYIEGPITSNLGARATFSYTDKEGHYDNAFVEGQRLGDEETLAYGLMLDFNPTEDLNIMVRASSYEDDDGDRKSVV
;
A
#
# COMPACT_ATOMS: atom_id res chain seq x y z
N MET A 1 54.01 -57.97 15.33
CA MET A 1 53.11 -57.20 16.23
C MET A 1 53.62 -55.77 16.21
N ARG A 2 53.04 -54.93 15.39
CA ARG A 2 53.40 -53.47 15.23
C ARG A 2 52.59 -52.66 16.19
N LEU A 3 53.26 -52.09 17.21
CA LEU A 3 52.63 -51.10 18.09
C LEU A 3 52.43 -49.79 17.33
N ILE A 4 51.17 -49.41 17.15
CA ILE A 4 50.79 -48.12 16.56
C ILE A 4 50.96 -47.06 17.65
N ASN A 5 51.84 -46.12 17.40
CA ASN A 5 52.18 -45.04 18.31
C ASN A 5 51.10 -43.96 18.21
N THR A 6 50.16 -43.89 19.16
CA THR A 6 48.99 -43.03 19.17
C THR A 6 49.22 -41.67 19.83
N THR A 7 50.43 -41.36 20.24
CA THR A 7 50.79 -40.14 20.98
C THR A 7 50.65 -38.82 20.23
N PRO A 8 50.85 -38.71 18.88
CA PRO A 8 50.70 -37.41 18.22
C PRO A 8 49.25 -36.98 17.99
N ILE A 9 48.31 -37.94 17.96
CA ILE A 9 46.87 -37.62 17.72
C ILE A 9 46.22 -37.07 18.99
N ALA A 10 46.57 -37.54 20.14
CA ALA A 10 46.06 -37.07 21.43
C ALA A 10 46.48 -35.60 21.72
N LEU A 11 47.71 -35.22 21.31
CA LEU A 11 48.21 -33.86 21.49
C LEU A 11 47.55 -32.85 20.54
N ALA A 12 47.20 -33.27 19.34
CA ALA A 12 46.52 -32.43 18.34
C ALA A 12 45.04 -32.15 18.72
N VAL A 13 44.37 -33.13 19.32
CA VAL A 13 42.98 -32.98 19.79
C VAL A 13 42.90 -32.07 21.03
N SER A 14 43.87 -32.11 21.93
CA SER A 14 43.92 -31.25 23.12
C SER A 14 44.18 -29.79 22.75
N ALA A 15 44.98 -29.50 21.70
CA ALA A 15 45.24 -28.13 21.24
C ALA A 15 44.02 -27.51 20.49
N ALA A 16 43.18 -28.33 19.85
CA ALA A 16 41.97 -27.86 19.18
C ALA A 16 40.83 -27.52 20.15
N LEU A 17 40.80 -28.12 21.35
CA LEU A 17 39.75 -27.83 22.33
C LEU A 17 40.01 -26.56 23.18
N THR A 18 41.23 -26.05 23.21
CA THR A 18 41.55 -24.84 24.01
C THR A 18 41.35 -23.53 23.28
N THR A 19 41.09 -23.55 21.95
CA THR A 19 40.86 -22.33 21.13
C THR A 19 39.41 -21.94 21.00
N SER A 20 38.45 -22.66 21.55
CA SER A 20 36.99 -22.39 21.37
C SER A 20 36.29 -21.68 22.54
N LEU A 21 37.03 -21.18 23.53
CA LEU A 21 36.47 -20.41 24.66
C LEU A 21 36.81 -18.92 24.55
N GLN A 22 36.64 -18.34 23.37
CA GLN A 22 36.41 -16.91 23.27
C GLN A 22 34.91 -16.69 23.50
N VAL A 23 34.53 -16.49 24.74
CA VAL A 23 33.25 -15.89 25.11
C VAL A 23 33.25 -14.48 24.53
N SER A 24 32.68 -14.32 23.33
CA SER A 24 32.29 -13.01 22.84
C SER A 24 31.27 -12.51 23.85
N THR A 25 31.66 -11.56 24.70
CA THR A 25 30.70 -10.70 25.38
C THR A 25 29.97 -9.95 24.22
N ALA A 26 28.83 -10.48 23.84
CA ALA A 26 27.84 -9.71 23.06
C ALA A 26 27.48 -8.56 24.00
N PHE A 27 28.07 -7.39 23.75
CA PHE A 27 27.44 -6.16 24.17
C PHE A 27 26.06 -6.19 23.51
N ALA A 28 25.01 -6.41 24.31
CA ALA A 28 23.68 -6.03 23.94
C ALA A 28 23.78 -4.51 23.68
N GLN A 29 23.91 -4.16 22.42
CA GLN A 29 23.68 -2.80 21.99
C GLN A 29 22.22 -2.59 22.34
N ASP A 30 21.95 -1.85 23.40
CA ASP A 30 20.66 -1.27 23.63
C ASP A 30 20.33 -0.48 22.35
N SER A 31 19.74 -1.16 21.39
CA SER A 31 18.92 -0.52 20.42
C SER A 31 17.76 0.04 21.24
N GLU A 32 17.93 1.24 21.79
CA GLU A 32 16.78 2.08 22.00
C GLU A 32 16.05 2.01 20.66
N SER A 33 15.04 1.15 20.60
CA SER A 33 14.04 1.24 19.56
C SER A 33 13.41 2.61 19.78
N MET A 34 13.99 3.63 19.16
CA MET A 34 13.29 4.89 18.96
C MET A 34 12.02 4.46 18.26
N LEU A 35 10.94 4.43 19.03
CA LEU A 35 9.61 4.20 18.47
C LEU A 35 9.47 5.30 17.41
N GLU A 36 9.53 4.89 16.15
CA GLU A 36 9.36 5.81 15.04
C GLU A 36 8.01 6.50 15.25
N GLU A 37 8.05 7.80 15.52
CA GLU A 37 6.85 8.57 15.77
C GLU A 37 6.00 8.58 14.50
N VAL A 38 4.84 7.92 14.56
CA VAL A 38 3.93 7.85 13.42
C VAL A 38 3.21 9.18 13.28
N MET A 39 3.55 9.93 12.25
CA MET A 39 2.87 11.18 11.89
C MET A 39 1.63 10.90 11.05
N VAL A 40 0.54 11.61 11.34
CA VAL A 40 -0.74 11.50 10.61
C VAL A 40 -1.24 12.87 10.18
N THR A 41 -2.02 12.90 9.10
CA THR A 41 -2.63 14.13 8.57
C THR A 41 -4.15 14.14 8.66
N ALA A 42 -4.71 13.27 9.49
CA ALA A 42 -6.16 13.05 9.65
C ALA A 42 -6.94 14.31 10.09
N ARG A 43 -6.26 15.30 10.67
CA ARG A 43 -6.85 16.60 11.03
C ARG A 43 -6.46 17.74 10.07
N LYS A 44 -6.02 17.40 8.85
CA LYS A 44 -5.53 18.36 7.84
C LYS A 44 -4.27 19.12 8.26
N ARG A 45 -3.52 18.58 9.23
CA ARG A 45 -2.22 19.02 9.68
C ARG A 45 -1.41 17.82 10.14
N GLU A 46 -0.11 17.89 10.05
CA GLU A 46 0.78 16.85 10.57
C GLU A 46 0.78 16.88 12.10
N GLU A 47 0.40 15.75 12.71
CA GLU A 47 0.37 15.56 14.15
C GLU A 47 0.85 14.15 14.48
N SER A 48 1.39 13.96 15.66
CA SER A 48 1.69 12.63 16.19
C SER A 48 0.40 11.83 16.36
N LEU A 49 0.41 10.57 15.92
CA LEU A 49 -0.70 9.65 16.13
C LEU A 49 -1.06 9.53 17.61
N ALA A 50 -0.04 9.55 18.50
CA ALA A 50 -0.23 9.43 19.95
C ALA A 50 -0.96 10.64 20.57
N GLU A 51 -0.82 11.82 19.97
CA GLU A 51 -1.43 13.06 20.45
C GLU A 51 -2.78 13.36 19.81
N THR A 52 -3.15 12.60 18.77
CA THR A 52 -4.39 12.85 18.03
C THR A 52 -5.60 12.29 18.75
N PRO A 53 -6.57 13.14 19.18
CA PRO A 53 -7.71 12.73 20.02
C PRO A 53 -8.85 12.07 19.23
N ILE A 54 -8.57 11.39 18.14
CA ILE A 54 -9.52 10.65 17.30
C ILE A 54 -9.03 9.22 17.07
N ALA A 55 -9.97 8.29 16.85
CA ALA A 55 -9.62 6.89 16.60
C ALA A 55 -9.08 6.72 15.18
N ILE A 56 -7.76 6.66 15.05
CA ILE A 56 -7.04 6.44 13.79
C ILE A 56 -6.31 5.11 13.84
N THR A 57 -6.27 4.42 12.72
CA THR A 57 -5.30 3.37 12.43
C THR A 57 -4.45 3.87 11.29
N ALA A 58 -3.18 4.14 11.54
CA ALA A 58 -2.19 4.45 10.51
C ALA A 58 -1.48 3.16 10.11
N ILE A 59 -1.32 2.93 8.83
CA ILE A 59 -0.66 1.75 8.24
C ILE A 59 0.46 2.29 7.37
N SER A 60 1.68 2.06 7.77
CA SER A 60 2.87 2.53 7.08
C SER A 60 3.18 1.73 5.82
N ALA A 61 4.03 2.27 4.95
CA ALA A 61 4.52 1.54 3.78
C ALA A 61 5.22 0.23 4.14
N ALA A 62 5.94 0.19 5.27
CA ALA A 62 6.59 -1.01 5.76
C ALA A 62 5.57 -2.09 6.17
N GLU A 63 4.49 -1.70 6.85
CA GLU A 63 3.40 -2.61 7.22
C GLU A 63 2.61 -3.10 6.00
N ILE A 64 2.37 -2.23 5.01
CA ILE A 64 1.76 -2.59 3.72
C ILE A 64 2.59 -3.67 3.04
N GLN A 65 3.91 -3.49 2.98
CA GLN A 65 4.83 -4.44 2.36
C GLN A 65 4.92 -5.74 3.15
N ALA A 66 5.09 -5.68 4.48
CA ALA A 66 5.15 -6.85 5.35
C ALA A 66 3.85 -7.65 5.35
N GLY A 67 2.70 -6.97 5.28
CA GLY A 67 1.38 -7.58 5.18
C GLY A 67 1.03 -8.10 3.78
N ALA A 68 1.93 -7.93 2.79
CA ALA A 68 1.72 -8.28 1.40
C ALA A 68 0.37 -7.79 0.84
N PHE A 69 0.03 -6.54 1.15
CA PHE A 69 -1.21 -5.93 0.65
C PHE A 69 -1.13 -5.79 -0.86
N LYS A 70 -2.18 -6.23 -1.54
CA LYS A 70 -2.27 -6.16 -3.01
C LYS A 70 -3.30 -5.12 -3.47
N SER A 71 -4.16 -4.70 -2.57
CA SER A 71 -5.20 -3.71 -2.85
C SER A 71 -5.65 -2.99 -1.59
N LEU A 72 -6.41 -1.91 -1.76
CA LEU A 72 -7.02 -1.19 -0.64
C LEU A 72 -8.04 -2.03 0.15
N VAL A 73 -8.56 -3.12 -0.43
CA VAL A 73 -9.41 -4.06 0.29
C VAL A 73 -8.64 -4.74 1.43
N ASP A 74 -7.34 -4.93 1.28
CA ASP A 74 -6.50 -5.57 2.30
C ASP A 74 -6.36 -4.74 3.57
N VAL A 75 -6.61 -3.43 3.51
CA VAL A 75 -6.58 -2.50 4.65
C VAL A 75 -7.53 -2.94 5.78
N GLN A 76 -8.65 -3.59 5.42
CA GLN A 76 -9.59 -4.11 6.41
C GLN A 76 -8.99 -5.17 7.34
N LYS A 77 -7.91 -5.85 6.93
CA LYS A 77 -7.24 -6.87 7.73
C LYS A 77 -6.53 -6.27 8.96
N THR A 78 -6.11 -5.01 8.85
CA THR A 78 -5.34 -4.30 9.88
C THR A 78 -6.15 -3.27 10.65
N ALA A 79 -7.31 -2.85 10.11
CA ALA A 79 -8.14 -1.80 10.71
C ALA A 79 -9.45 -2.39 11.28
N PRO A 80 -9.50 -2.77 12.57
CA PRO A 80 -10.70 -3.35 13.17
C PRO A 80 -11.91 -2.43 13.03
N GLY A 81 -13.05 -3.01 12.63
CA GLY A 81 -14.30 -2.27 12.41
C GLY A 81 -14.39 -1.57 11.06
N LEU A 82 -13.38 -1.71 10.19
CA LEU A 82 -13.46 -1.35 8.79
C LEU A 82 -13.83 -2.59 7.96
N PHE A 83 -14.76 -2.41 7.06
CA PHE A 83 -15.06 -3.36 5.98
C PHE A 83 -15.01 -2.60 4.65
N VAL A 84 -14.27 -3.09 3.70
CA VAL A 84 -14.15 -2.49 2.36
C VAL A 84 -14.84 -3.38 1.36
N GLU A 85 -15.89 -2.87 0.76
CA GLU A 85 -16.65 -3.54 -0.28
C GLU A 85 -16.31 -2.95 -1.65
N THR A 86 -16.15 -3.81 -2.62
CA THR A 86 -16.06 -3.41 -4.02
C THR A 86 -17.44 -3.54 -4.65
N MET A 87 -18.00 -2.46 -5.13
CA MET A 87 -19.22 -2.54 -5.93
C MET A 87 -18.83 -2.70 -7.40
N ASN A 88 -19.21 -3.84 -7.92
CA ASN A 88 -19.17 -4.08 -9.35
C ASN A 88 -20.51 -3.60 -9.93
N ASN A 89 -20.53 -2.39 -10.46
CA ASN A 89 -21.57 -1.99 -11.40
C ASN A 89 -21.23 -2.59 -12.77
N GLU A 90 -22.24 -2.68 -13.63
CA GLU A 90 -22.16 -3.27 -14.97
C GLU A 90 -21.01 -2.69 -15.86
N ASN A 91 -20.34 -1.66 -15.40
CA ASN A 91 -19.35 -0.91 -16.16
C ASN A 91 -17.99 -0.70 -15.48
N ALA A 92 -17.78 -1.16 -14.22
CA ALA A 92 -16.46 -0.98 -13.63
C ALA A 92 -16.31 -1.62 -12.24
N ARG A 93 -15.13 -2.17 -11.92
CA ARG A 93 -14.59 -2.49 -10.58
C ARG A 93 -14.39 -1.26 -9.70
N THR A 94 -15.00 -0.16 -10.00
CA THR A 94 -14.47 1.19 -9.81
C THR A 94 -14.76 1.81 -8.47
N VAL A 95 -15.64 1.25 -7.66
CA VAL A 95 -16.05 1.93 -6.44
C VAL A 95 -15.69 1.11 -5.22
N LEU A 96 -14.67 1.55 -4.50
CA LEU A 96 -14.39 1.07 -3.16
C LEU A 96 -15.29 1.78 -2.16
N MET A 97 -15.99 1.01 -1.35
CA MET A 97 -16.93 1.51 -0.36
C MET A 97 -16.51 1.07 1.03
N PRO A 98 -15.79 1.93 1.78
CA PRO A 98 -15.50 1.64 3.16
C PRO A 98 -16.75 1.75 4.03
N ARG A 99 -16.96 0.76 4.89
CA ARG A 99 -17.98 0.75 5.92
C ARG A 99 -17.32 0.70 7.28
N PHE A 100 -17.72 1.58 8.16
CA PHE A 100 -17.19 1.65 9.51
C PHE A 100 -18.21 1.18 10.53
N ARG A 101 -17.79 0.28 11.43
CA ARG A 101 -18.59 -0.18 12.59
C ARG A 101 -19.99 -0.67 12.21
N GLY A 102 -20.14 -1.29 11.04
CA GLY A 102 -21.41 -1.83 10.57
C GLY A 102 -22.42 -0.79 10.06
N VAL A 103 -22.03 0.49 9.96
CA VAL A 103 -22.90 1.51 9.36
C VAL A 103 -23.02 1.24 7.86
N THR A 104 -24.23 0.94 7.44
CA THR A 104 -24.57 0.67 6.05
C THR A 104 -25.14 1.92 5.38
N PHE A 105 -25.10 1.95 4.06
CA PHE A 105 -25.71 2.99 3.23
C PHE A 105 -26.43 2.33 2.07
N ASP A 106 -27.32 3.07 1.41
CA ASP A 106 -27.91 2.64 0.17
C ASP A 106 -26.90 2.82 -0.96
N ALA A 107 -26.42 1.72 -1.49
CA ALA A 107 -25.43 1.70 -2.56
C ALA A 107 -25.93 2.32 -3.86
N SER A 108 -27.25 2.38 -4.07
CA SER A 108 -27.86 2.99 -5.25
C SER A 108 -27.79 4.53 -5.24
N SER A 109 -27.50 5.13 -4.08
CA SER A 109 -27.46 6.60 -3.94
C SER A 109 -26.07 7.11 -3.53
N PRO A 110 -25.28 7.68 -4.45
CA PRO A 110 -24.00 8.30 -4.14
C PRO A 110 -24.10 9.44 -3.10
N LEU A 111 -25.27 10.03 -2.94
CA LEU A 111 -25.53 11.10 -1.97
C LEU A 111 -25.72 10.59 -0.53
N GLN A 112 -25.95 9.29 -0.36
CA GLN A 112 -26.18 8.68 0.95
C GLN A 112 -24.97 7.90 1.48
N ARG A 113 -23.81 8.09 0.88
CA ARG A 113 -22.55 7.49 1.38
C ARG A 113 -22.26 8.03 2.78
N THR A 114 -21.87 7.13 3.67
CA THR A 114 -21.54 7.48 5.06
C THR A 114 -20.04 7.62 5.29
N SER A 115 -19.25 7.20 4.32
CA SER A 115 -17.78 7.23 4.33
C SER A 115 -17.23 7.54 2.95
N SER A 116 -16.01 8.03 2.91
CA SER A 116 -15.31 8.37 1.67
C SER A 116 -13.83 8.03 1.73
N VAL A 117 -13.22 7.88 0.55
CA VAL A 117 -11.79 7.71 0.39
C VAL A 117 -11.19 8.99 -0.17
N PHE A 118 -10.05 9.36 0.39
CA PHE A 118 -9.27 10.52 -0.01
C PHE A 118 -7.89 10.06 -0.45
N VAL A 119 -7.32 10.74 -1.40
CA VAL A 119 -5.92 10.61 -1.81
C VAL A 119 -5.28 11.98 -1.68
N ASP A 120 -4.28 12.09 -0.80
CA ASP A 120 -3.63 13.35 -0.39
C ASP A 120 -4.66 14.45 -0.03
N GLY A 121 -5.70 14.05 0.69
CA GLY A 121 -6.76 14.95 1.16
C GLY A 121 -7.82 15.34 0.12
N LEU A 122 -7.73 14.86 -1.12
CA LEU A 122 -8.74 15.05 -2.17
C LEU A 122 -9.66 13.84 -2.23
N ILE A 123 -10.97 14.08 -2.29
CA ILE A 123 -11.96 13.00 -2.39
C ILE A 123 -11.84 12.28 -3.72
N VAL A 124 -11.80 10.96 -3.69
CA VAL A 124 -11.77 10.10 -4.87
C VAL A 124 -12.97 9.17 -4.84
N SER A 125 -13.77 9.21 -5.89
CA SER A 125 -15.00 8.42 -6.02
C SER A 125 -14.89 7.24 -6.99
N SER A 126 -13.82 7.18 -7.79
CA SER A 126 -13.58 6.13 -8.78
C SER A 126 -12.07 5.95 -9.02
N GLY A 127 -11.66 4.87 -9.66
CA GLY A 127 -10.27 4.64 -10.06
C GLY A 127 -9.30 4.27 -8.94
N LEU A 128 -9.77 4.01 -7.74
CA LEU A 128 -8.89 3.65 -6.60
C LEU A 128 -8.19 2.29 -6.76
N HIS A 129 -8.75 1.39 -7.54
CA HIS A 129 -8.13 0.10 -7.86
C HIS A 129 -6.90 0.25 -8.78
N SER A 130 -6.86 1.34 -9.55
CA SER A 130 -5.73 1.70 -10.43
C SER A 130 -4.60 2.41 -9.69
N LEU A 131 -4.78 2.77 -8.42
CA LEU A 131 -3.72 3.30 -7.58
C LEU A 131 -2.87 2.13 -7.04
N PRO A 132 -1.62 1.96 -7.50
CA PRO A 132 -0.77 0.91 -7.00
C PRO A 132 -0.47 1.13 -5.52
N ILE A 133 -0.71 0.11 -4.70
CA ILE A 133 -0.51 0.21 -3.26
C ILE A 133 0.97 0.43 -2.88
N THR A 134 1.88 0.04 -3.76
CA THR A 134 3.33 0.26 -3.63
C THR A 134 3.73 1.73 -3.73
N GLN A 135 2.85 2.58 -4.25
CA GLN A 135 3.06 4.03 -4.34
C GLN A 135 2.54 4.77 -3.10
N VAL A 136 1.93 4.05 -2.17
CA VAL A 136 1.38 4.60 -0.94
C VAL A 136 2.50 4.73 0.10
N GLU A 137 2.59 5.88 0.74
CA GLU A 137 3.47 6.13 1.90
C GLU A 137 2.84 5.59 3.17
N ARG A 138 1.56 5.93 3.38
CA ARG A 138 0.75 5.43 4.51
C ARG A 138 -0.73 5.53 4.20
N ILE A 139 -1.52 4.74 4.91
CA ILE A 139 -2.98 4.77 4.87
C ILE A 139 -3.49 5.12 6.25
N GLU A 140 -4.28 6.16 6.35
CA GLU A 140 -4.90 6.63 7.58
C GLU A 140 -6.39 6.23 7.57
N VAL A 141 -6.76 5.31 8.44
CA VAL A 141 -8.15 4.87 8.63
C VAL A 141 -8.74 5.61 9.81
N ILE A 142 -9.57 6.61 9.53
CA ILE A 142 -10.12 7.54 10.49
C ILE A 142 -11.55 7.09 10.83
N LYS A 143 -11.78 6.71 12.07
CA LYS A 143 -13.04 6.10 12.53
C LYS A 143 -13.89 7.12 13.27
N GLY A 144 -15.17 7.20 12.90
CA GLY A 144 -16.15 8.12 13.49
C GLY A 144 -16.37 9.37 12.66
N PRO A 145 -17.26 10.28 13.12
CA PRO A 145 -17.69 11.44 12.33
C PRO A 145 -16.55 12.39 12.00
N GLN A 146 -16.34 12.63 10.71
CA GLN A 146 -15.28 13.49 10.18
C GLN A 146 -15.80 14.62 9.28
N SER A 147 -17.11 14.87 9.29
CA SER A 147 -17.75 15.80 8.36
C SER A 147 -17.26 17.25 8.51
N ALA A 148 -16.78 17.62 9.69
CA ALA A 148 -16.22 18.96 9.94
C ALA A 148 -14.91 19.22 9.18
N LEU A 149 -14.08 18.19 8.96
CA LEU A 149 -12.74 18.29 8.35
C LEU A 149 -12.73 17.80 6.91
N PHE A 150 -13.45 16.73 6.63
CA PHE A 150 -13.46 16.04 5.35
C PHE A 150 -14.71 16.30 4.52
N GLY A 151 -15.71 17.00 5.09
CA GLY A 151 -16.93 17.37 4.41
C GLY A 151 -17.98 16.25 4.39
N ARG A 152 -18.92 16.35 3.46
CA ARG A 152 -20.03 15.40 3.34
C ARG A 152 -19.54 13.97 3.08
N ASN A 153 -20.40 13.00 3.37
CA ASN A 153 -20.12 11.57 3.17
C ASN A 153 -18.94 11.04 4.01
N THR A 154 -18.72 11.59 5.20
CA THR A 154 -17.69 11.15 6.15
C THR A 154 -18.26 11.03 7.58
N TYR A 155 -19.53 10.70 7.65
CA TYR A 155 -20.25 10.57 8.93
C TYR A 155 -19.76 9.37 9.74
N SER A 156 -19.49 8.24 9.12
CA SER A 156 -19.01 7.03 9.81
C SER A 156 -17.49 6.92 9.89
N GLY A 157 -16.79 7.62 8.98
CA GLY A 157 -15.34 7.61 8.90
C GLY A 157 -14.81 8.01 7.54
N ALA A 158 -13.49 8.01 7.43
CA ALA A 158 -12.76 8.29 6.18
C ALA A 158 -11.52 7.40 6.06
N ILE A 159 -11.11 7.09 4.85
CA ILE A 159 -9.78 6.56 4.55
C ILE A 159 -9.02 7.66 3.82
N ASN A 160 -7.86 8.05 4.33
CA ASN A 160 -6.97 8.98 3.67
C ASN A 160 -5.68 8.26 3.25
N ILE A 161 -5.40 8.24 1.98
CA ILE A 161 -4.24 7.60 1.39
C ILE A 161 -3.22 8.69 1.11
N ILE A 162 -2.07 8.59 1.74
CA ILE A 162 -0.96 9.50 1.51
C ILE A 162 -0.02 8.83 0.53
N THR A 163 0.25 9.48 -0.58
CA THR A 163 1.15 8.95 -1.60
C THR A 163 2.57 9.39 -1.35
N ARG A 164 3.53 8.55 -1.77
CA ARG A 164 4.96 8.87 -1.68
C ARG A 164 5.28 10.10 -2.49
N ARG A 165 6.00 11.02 -1.88
CA ARG A 165 6.57 12.19 -2.53
C ARG A 165 7.92 11.88 -3.17
N PRO A 166 8.34 12.64 -4.20
CA PRO A 166 9.69 12.51 -4.74
C PRO A 166 10.72 12.82 -3.65
N GLY A 167 11.75 11.98 -3.57
CA GLY A 167 12.87 12.19 -2.64
C GLY A 167 13.94 13.12 -3.20
N ASP A 168 14.96 13.38 -2.37
CA ASP A 168 16.09 14.27 -2.71
C ASP A 168 17.15 13.60 -3.59
N GLU A 169 17.01 12.31 -3.85
CA GLU A 169 17.90 11.52 -4.69
C GLU A 169 17.15 10.89 -5.85
N LEU A 170 17.81 10.75 -6.99
CA LEU A 170 17.25 10.00 -8.12
C LEU A 170 17.15 8.52 -7.73
N LYS A 171 15.92 8.03 -7.67
CA LYS A 171 15.59 6.62 -7.36
C LYS A 171 14.60 6.09 -8.38
N GLY A 172 14.66 4.79 -8.58
CA GLY A 172 13.69 4.09 -9.41
C GLY A 172 13.58 2.63 -9.00
N GLY A 173 12.47 2.03 -9.33
CA GLY A 173 12.23 0.64 -9.03
C GLY A 173 11.19 0.03 -9.95
N ILE A 174 11.29 -1.28 -10.11
CA ILE A 174 10.30 -2.09 -10.84
C ILE A 174 9.97 -3.27 -9.92
N GLU A 175 8.69 -3.52 -9.75
CA GLU A 175 8.14 -4.68 -9.04
C GLU A 175 7.32 -5.49 -10.03
N VAL A 176 7.55 -6.79 -10.06
CA VAL A 176 6.81 -7.73 -10.89
C VAL A 176 6.23 -8.80 -9.98
N ASP A 177 4.91 -8.91 -9.96
CA ASP A 177 4.20 -9.96 -9.26
C ASP A 177 3.61 -10.96 -10.27
N TYR A 178 3.72 -12.23 -9.97
CA TYR A 178 3.06 -13.28 -10.71
C TYR A 178 2.39 -14.27 -9.77
N GLY A 179 1.14 -14.52 -9.99
CA GLY A 179 0.30 -15.34 -9.10
C GLY A 179 -0.45 -16.47 -9.82
N ALA A 180 -1.21 -17.21 -9.04
CA ALA A 180 -2.08 -18.24 -9.57
C ALA A 180 -3.15 -17.65 -10.51
N LYS A 181 -3.62 -18.46 -11.48
CA LYS A 181 -4.63 -18.09 -12.47
C LYS A 181 -4.18 -16.94 -13.37
N SER A 182 -2.95 -17.01 -13.84
CA SER A 182 -2.36 -16.05 -14.78
C SER A 182 -2.52 -14.58 -14.35
N LYS A 183 -2.54 -14.32 -13.03
CA LYS A 183 -2.50 -12.96 -12.52
C LYS A 183 -1.07 -12.45 -12.57
N GLY A 184 -0.84 -11.45 -13.40
CA GLY A 184 0.42 -10.73 -13.50
C GLY A 184 0.25 -9.26 -13.15
N SER A 185 1.21 -8.65 -12.46
CA SER A 185 1.29 -7.20 -12.36
C SER A 185 2.72 -6.71 -12.45
N THR A 186 2.89 -5.56 -13.07
CA THR A 186 4.17 -4.86 -13.16
C THR A 186 3.95 -3.42 -12.76
N THR A 187 4.68 -2.97 -11.75
CA THR A 187 4.64 -1.59 -11.29
C THR A 187 6.04 -1.02 -11.35
N GLY A 188 6.18 0.18 -11.89
CA GLY A 188 7.46 0.88 -11.96
C GLY A 188 7.33 2.32 -11.50
N TYR A 189 8.44 2.87 -11.00
CA TYR A 189 8.53 4.30 -10.69
C TYR A 189 9.93 4.81 -10.92
N ILE A 190 10.01 6.11 -11.18
CA ILE A 190 11.22 6.91 -11.14
C ILE A 190 10.91 8.22 -10.42
N GLU A 191 11.77 8.62 -9.50
CA GLU A 191 11.58 9.83 -8.70
C GLU A 191 12.92 10.51 -8.44
N GLY A 192 12.89 11.81 -8.20
CA GLY A 192 14.07 12.55 -7.80
C GLY A 192 13.91 14.05 -8.00
N PRO A 193 14.94 14.83 -7.61
CA PRO A 193 14.95 16.26 -7.79
C PRO A 193 15.18 16.62 -9.26
N ILE A 194 14.39 17.56 -9.77
CA ILE A 194 14.65 18.24 -11.05
C ILE A 194 15.52 19.47 -10.79
N THR A 195 15.21 20.19 -9.72
CA THR A 195 15.99 21.32 -9.19
C THR A 195 16.04 21.22 -7.67
N SER A 196 16.75 22.17 -7.02
CA SER A 196 16.84 22.19 -5.54
C SER A 196 15.48 22.38 -4.84
N ASN A 197 14.47 22.86 -5.53
CA ASN A 197 13.14 23.15 -4.99
C ASN A 197 12.00 22.51 -5.77
N LEU A 198 12.30 21.66 -6.76
CA LEU A 198 11.33 20.95 -7.57
C LEU A 198 11.71 19.47 -7.67
N GLY A 199 10.90 18.60 -7.10
CA GLY A 199 10.95 17.16 -7.27
C GLY A 199 9.90 16.65 -8.24
N ALA A 200 10.16 15.52 -8.86
CA ALA A 200 9.20 14.81 -9.70
C ALA A 200 9.20 13.31 -9.41
N ARG A 201 8.03 12.71 -9.59
CA ARG A 201 7.83 11.26 -9.54
C ARG A 201 6.93 10.84 -10.69
N ALA A 202 7.39 9.93 -11.51
CA ALA A 202 6.60 9.26 -12.53
C ALA A 202 6.38 7.81 -12.14
N THR A 203 5.18 7.31 -12.43
CA THR A 203 4.76 5.95 -12.05
C THR A 203 4.03 5.30 -13.20
N PHE A 204 4.15 3.99 -13.27
CA PHE A 204 3.51 3.12 -14.23
C PHE A 204 3.03 1.86 -13.52
N SER A 205 1.86 1.37 -13.89
CA SER A 205 1.33 0.08 -13.41
C SER A 205 0.56 -0.60 -14.53
N TYR A 206 0.83 -1.88 -14.70
CA TYR A 206 0.07 -2.76 -15.56
C TYR A 206 -0.34 -3.99 -14.77
N THR A 207 -1.61 -4.34 -14.80
CA THR A 207 -2.15 -5.53 -14.15
C THR A 207 -2.99 -6.28 -15.16
N ASP A 208 -2.74 -7.56 -15.29
CA ASP A 208 -3.51 -8.51 -16.09
C ASP A 208 -3.89 -9.70 -15.22
N LYS A 209 -5.16 -10.09 -15.28
CA LYS A 209 -5.70 -11.21 -14.52
C LYS A 209 -6.73 -11.96 -15.37
N GLU A 210 -6.44 -13.21 -15.64
CA GLU A 210 -7.32 -14.08 -16.35
C GLU A 210 -8.64 -14.35 -15.61
N GLY A 211 -9.75 -14.36 -16.34
CA GLY A 211 -11.07 -14.61 -15.81
C GLY A 211 -11.20 -15.97 -15.12
N HIS A 212 -12.13 -16.07 -14.18
CA HIS A 212 -12.30 -17.24 -13.33
C HIS A 212 -13.32 -18.24 -13.87
N TYR A 213 -14.23 -17.79 -14.73
CA TYR A 213 -15.34 -18.59 -15.23
C TYR A 213 -15.28 -18.66 -16.74
N ASP A 214 -15.50 -19.84 -17.29
CA ASP A 214 -15.68 -19.99 -18.73
C ASP A 214 -17.08 -19.49 -19.12
N ASN A 215 -17.15 -18.72 -20.19
CA ASN A 215 -18.45 -18.27 -20.70
C ASN A 215 -19.16 -19.44 -21.38
N ALA A 216 -20.31 -19.85 -20.83
CA ALA A 216 -21.10 -20.98 -21.35
C ALA A 216 -21.73 -20.69 -22.74
N PHE A 217 -21.76 -19.41 -23.16
CA PHE A 217 -22.41 -18.97 -24.39
C PHE A 217 -21.44 -18.58 -25.50
N VAL A 218 -20.19 -18.25 -25.12
CA VAL A 218 -19.15 -17.83 -26.06
C VAL A 218 -17.90 -18.65 -25.82
N GLU A 219 -17.60 -19.56 -26.73
CA GLU A 219 -16.47 -20.47 -26.66
C GLU A 219 -15.14 -19.67 -26.66
N GLY A 220 -14.27 -19.99 -25.72
CA GLY A 220 -12.96 -19.35 -25.56
C GLY A 220 -12.96 -18.00 -24.82
N GLN A 221 -14.11 -17.49 -24.41
CA GLN A 221 -14.20 -16.31 -23.58
C GLN A 221 -14.25 -16.68 -22.10
N ARG A 222 -13.52 -15.94 -21.28
CA ARG A 222 -13.58 -16.05 -19.82
C ARG A 222 -14.27 -14.83 -19.22
N LEU A 223 -14.94 -15.03 -18.10
CA LEU A 223 -15.64 -13.97 -17.36
C LEU A 223 -14.84 -13.61 -16.11
N GLY A 224 -14.74 -12.33 -15.84
CA GLY A 224 -14.03 -11.78 -14.67
C GLY A 224 -12.53 -11.66 -14.89
N ASP A 225 -12.09 -11.54 -16.13
CA ASP A 225 -10.79 -11.01 -16.49
C ASP A 225 -10.71 -9.53 -16.15
N GLU A 226 -9.53 -9.09 -15.80
CA GLU A 226 -9.26 -7.73 -15.36
C GLU A 226 -7.95 -7.29 -16.01
N GLU A 227 -8.00 -6.25 -16.80
CA GLU A 227 -6.82 -5.59 -17.33
C GLU A 227 -6.84 -4.12 -16.91
N THR A 228 -5.74 -3.62 -16.37
CA THR A 228 -5.62 -2.22 -15.95
C THR A 228 -4.26 -1.69 -16.32
N LEU A 229 -4.25 -0.57 -17.02
CA LEU A 229 -3.06 0.20 -17.32
C LEU A 229 -3.18 1.57 -16.65
N ALA A 230 -2.20 1.95 -15.83
CA ALA A 230 -2.21 3.21 -15.12
C ALA A 230 -0.88 3.94 -15.21
N TYR A 231 -0.95 5.26 -15.32
CA TYR A 231 0.19 6.17 -15.31
C TYR A 231 -0.05 7.28 -14.30
N GLY A 232 1.01 7.75 -13.68
CA GLY A 232 0.95 8.87 -12.76
C GLY A 232 2.17 9.77 -12.91
N LEU A 233 1.94 11.07 -12.75
CA LEU A 233 2.98 12.07 -12.63
C LEU A 233 2.69 12.94 -11.44
N MET A 234 3.68 13.14 -10.59
CA MET A 234 3.63 14.06 -9.46
C MET A 234 4.77 15.06 -9.58
N LEU A 235 4.47 16.32 -9.36
CA LEU A 235 5.43 17.40 -9.21
C LEU A 235 5.26 17.98 -7.82
N ASP A 236 6.35 18.13 -7.10
CA ASP A 236 6.41 18.70 -5.75
C ASP A 236 7.33 19.92 -5.77
N PHE A 237 6.74 21.10 -5.67
CA PHE A 237 7.45 22.38 -5.79
C PHE A 237 7.42 23.14 -4.48
N ASN A 238 8.60 23.42 -3.94
CA ASN A 238 8.83 24.11 -2.70
C ASN A 238 9.54 25.45 -2.95
N PRO A 239 8.83 26.49 -3.42
CA PRO A 239 9.45 27.78 -3.73
C PRO A 239 10.02 28.50 -2.51
N THR A 240 9.43 28.28 -1.33
CA THR A 240 9.88 28.79 -0.03
C THR A 240 9.67 27.72 1.04
N GLU A 241 10.23 27.91 2.23
CA GLU A 241 10.06 27.00 3.37
C GLU A 241 8.60 26.88 3.83
N ASP A 242 7.81 27.93 3.64
CA ASP A 242 6.41 27.99 4.06
C ASP A 242 5.39 27.62 2.97
N LEU A 243 5.84 27.38 1.73
CA LEU A 243 4.95 27.11 0.60
C LEU A 243 5.35 25.83 -0.13
N ASN A 244 4.46 24.85 -0.10
CA ASN A 244 4.55 23.64 -0.89
C ASN A 244 3.40 23.58 -1.90
N ILE A 245 3.72 23.35 -3.15
CA ILE A 245 2.75 23.18 -4.25
C ILE A 245 2.93 21.80 -4.84
N MET A 246 1.95 20.93 -4.64
CA MET A 246 1.92 19.60 -5.22
C MET A 246 0.91 19.54 -6.37
N VAL A 247 1.36 19.06 -7.52
CA VAL A 247 0.52 18.80 -8.69
C VAL A 247 0.61 17.34 -9.05
N ARG A 248 -0.57 16.70 -9.16
CA ARG A 248 -0.66 15.32 -9.60
C ARG A 248 -1.55 15.21 -10.83
N ALA A 249 -1.11 14.43 -11.80
CA ALA A 249 -1.90 13.96 -12.91
C ALA A 249 -1.83 12.43 -12.95
N SER A 250 -2.97 11.78 -13.16
CA SER A 250 -3.02 10.33 -13.32
C SER A 250 -4.03 9.98 -14.41
N SER A 251 -3.72 8.94 -15.16
CA SER A 251 -4.61 8.33 -16.13
C SER A 251 -4.62 6.83 -15.91
N TYR A 252 -5.78 6.22 -16.12
CA TYR A 252 -5.92 4.77 -16.11
C TYR A 252 -6.88 4.35 -17.20
N GLU A 253 -6.66 3.17 -17.71
CA GLU A 253 -7.49 2.47 -18.67
C GLU A 253 -7.77 1.07 -18.14
N ASP A 254 -9.05 0.72 -18.05
CA ASP A 254 -9.52 -0.57 -17.60
C ASP A 254 -10.22 -1.26 -18.77
N ASP A 255 -9.78 -2.48 -19.07
CA ASP A 255 -10.47 -3.39 -20.00
C ASP A 255 -10.83 -4.67 -19.22
N ASP A 256 -12.09 -4.75 -18.83
CA ASP A 256 -12.62 -5.85 -18.06
C ASP A 256 -13.53 -6.69 -18.96
N GLY A 257 -13.39 -8.01 -18.92
CA GLY A 257 -14.23 -8.91 -19.67
C GLY A 257 -15.71 -8.67 -19.43
N ASP A 258 -16.41 -8.36 -20.49
CA ASP A 258 -17.80 -7.91 -20.47
C ASP A 258 -18.75 -8.98 -19.92
N ARG A 259 -19.46 -8.67 -18.85
CA ARG A 259 -20.59 -9.47 -18.35
C ARG A 259 -21.85 -9.33 -19.18
N LYS A 260 -21.85 -8.45 -20.18
CA LYS A 260 -23.05 -8.13 -20.99
C LYS A 260 -23.42 -9.16 -22.04
N SER A 261 -22.61 -10.20 -22.21
CA SER A 261 -22.92 -11.27 -23.16
C SER A 261 -23.87 -12.33 -22.63
N VAL A 262 -24.62 -12.04 -21.58
CA VAL A 262 -25.66 -12.92 -21.02
C VAL A 262 -27.02 -12.24 -21.15
N VAL A 263 -27.49 -12.07 -22.38
CA VAL A 263 -28.89 -11.80 -22.70
C VAL A 263 -29.34 -12.77 -23.80
#